data_1d4d4ae7ae85c864a2265f51ccc61c9f
#
_entry.id   1d4d4ae7ae85c864a2265f51ccc61c9f
#
_cell.length_a   1.000
_cell.length_b   1.000
_cell.length_c   1.000
_cell.angle_alpha   90.00
_cell.angle_beta   90.00
_cell.angle_gamma   90.00
#
_symmetry.space_group_name_H-M   'P 1'
#
loop_
_entity.id
_entity.type
_entity.pdbx_description
1 polymer ?
#
loop_
_entity_poly.entity_id
_entity_poly.type
_entity_poly.pdbx_seq_one_letter_code
_entity_poly.pdbx_strand_id
1 'polypeptide(L)'
;EMKPSTELQMALAGPFFSIFLGVVFFLINRLNVNFFITAISFYLYQLNFILAIFNLIPGYPLDGGRAFRAILYWYYKDLKKATRIAVAGGKLFASFLIILGVFALISGTGAGLWFIFLGGFLYFIANASYEQVVLKDVLEDIKVKELMQKKFVSLSPEMEFSKFIRKYVNNDEDVFVVKGKSFTGLLDLERVGRLPGKMQDVVKLKQISMPLHQIKSLKMEDNAYVAFRKFAENGLNVIPVVEKGKLIGLVSRKKIMHRLVWEMKFGKLDG
;
A
#
# COMPACT_ATOMS: atom_id res chain seq x y z
N GLU A 1 8.09 -5.66 -11.48
CA GLU A 1 8.80 -4.43 -11.14
C GLU A 1 8.96 -3.54 -12.36
N MET A 2 8.79 -2.23 -12.20
CA MET A 2 9.06 -1.29 -13.29
C MET A 2 10.55 -1.27 -13.57
N LYS A 3 10.92 -1.23 -14.86
CA LYS A 3 12.33 -1.07 -15.25
C LYS A 3 12.85 0.28 -14.72
N PRO A 4 14.11 0.36 -14.25
CA PRO A 4 14.68 1.62 -13.75
C PRO A 4 14.59 2.79 -14.73
N SER A 5 14.75 2.51 -16.04
CA SER A 5 14.58 3.50 -17.09
C SER A 5 13.16 4.08 -17.17
N THR A 6 12.15 3.23 -17.03
CA THR A 6 10.74 3.66 -17.04
C THR A 6 10.41 4.50 -15.81
N GLU A 7 10.91 4.10 -14.64
CA GLU A 7 10.74 4.87 -13.42
C GLU A 7 11.41 6.25 -13.50
N LEU A 8 12.62 6.32 -14.04
CA LEU A 8 13.36 7.57 -14.26
C LEU A 8 12.59 8.51 -15.20
N GLN A 9 12.09 8.00 -16.33
CA GLN A 9 11.31 8.80 -17.28
C GLN A 9 10.02 9.35 -16.63
N MET A 10 9.29 8.51 -15.90
CA MET A 10 8.08 8.93 -15.19
C MET A 10 8.36 9.99 -14.12
N ALA A 11 9.45 9.81 -13.37
CA ALA A 11 9.83 10.74 -12.32
C ALA A 11 10.28 12.10 -12.86
N LEU A 12 10.96 12.13 -14.00
CA LEU A 12 11.41 13.39 -14.61
C LEU A 12 10.30 14.10 -15.41
N ALA A 13 9.27 13.39 -15.85
CA ALA A 13 8.19 13.98 -16.64
C ALA A 13 7.46 15.14 -15.90
N GLY A 14 7.23 15.02 -14.59
CA GLY A 14 6.61 16.07 -13.78
C GLY A 14 7.42 17.35 -13.73
N PRO A 15 8.67 17.32 -13.26
CA PRO A 15 9.57 18.50 -13.28
C PRO A 15 9.75 19.10 -14.67
N PHE A 16 9.93 18.30 -15.71
CA PHE A 16 10.05 18.82 -17.08
C PHE A 16 8.78 19.53 -17.55
N PHE A 17 7.61 18.99 -17.24
CA PHE A 17 6.34 19.62 -17.56
C PHE A 17 6.16 20.95 -16.81
N SER A 18 6.56 21.02 -15.55
CA SER A 18 6.54 22.26 -14.77
C SER A 18 7.52 23.30 -15.34
N ILE A 19 8.72 22.91 -15.77
CA ILE A 19 9.66 23.81 -16.45
C ILE A 19 9.05 24.32 -17.76
N PHE A 20 8.47 23.44 -18.56
CA PHE A 20 7.79 23.81 -19.81
C PHE A 20 6.71 24.85 -19.58
N LEU A 21 5.80 24.61 -18.63
CA LEU A 21 4.76 25.60 -18.29
C LEU A 21 5.36 26.89 -17.75
N GLY A 22 6.40 26.82 -16.91
CA GLY A 22 7.11 27.98 -16.41
C GLY A 22 7.64 28.85 -17.55
N VAL A 23 8.26 28.24 -18.56
CA VAL A 23 8.77 28.96 -19.75
C VAL A 23 7.60 29.57 -20.55
N VAL A 24 6.51 28.82 -20.79
CA VAL A 24 5.34 29.33 -21.50
C VAL A 24 4.77 30.57 -20.80
N PHE A 25 4.53 30.50 -19.49
CA PHE A 25 4.01 31.63 -18.73
C PHE A 25 5.00 32.78 -18.61
N PHE A 26 6.29 32.50 -18.56
CA PHE A 26 7.32 33.55 -18.63
C PHE A 26 7.27 34.30 -19.97
N LEU A 27 7.14 33.61 -21.09
CA LEU A 27 6.99 34.23 -22.41
C LEU A 27 5.72 35.08 -22.52
N ILE A 28 4.57 34.56 -22.01
CA ILE A 28 3.31 35.31 -21.95
C ILE A 28 3.48 36.57 -21.10
N ASN A 29 4.16 36.48 -19.95
CA ASN A 29 4.42 37.62 -19.09
C ASN A 29 5.23 38.71 -19.85
N ARG A 30 6.17 38.34 -20.68
CA ARG A 30 7.00 39.27 -21.47
C ARG A 30 6.19 40.03 -22.55
N LEU A 31 5.05 39.52 -22.98
CA LEU A 31 4.20 40.16 -23.97
C LEU A 31 3.47 41.38 -23.43
N ASN A 32 3.36 41.55 -22.09
CA ASN A 32 2.73 42.68 -21.42
C ASN A 32 1.33 43.08 -21.99
N VAL A 33 0.50 42.04 -22.30
CA VAL A 33 -0.78 42.22 -22.99
C VAL A 33 -1.73 43.13 -22.22
N ASN A 34 -1.90 42.87 -20.92
CA ASN A 34 -2.62 43.74 -19.99
C ASN A 34 -2.24 43.40 -18.55
N PHE A 35 -2.68 44.23 -17.58
CA PHE A 35 -2.34 44.06 -16.17
C PHE A 35 -2.71 42.69 -15.61
N PHE A 36 -3.91 42.18 -15.90
CA PHE A 36 -4.37 40.88 -15.36
C PHE A 36 -3.58 39.72 -15.91
N ILE A 37 -3.38 39.67 -17.24
CA ILE A 37 -2.61 38.59 -17.89
C ILE A 37 -1.15 38.60 -17.39
N THR A 38 -0.55 39.77 -17.28
CA THR A 38 0.83 39.96 -16.81
C THR A 38 0.95 39.51 -15.36
N ALA A 39 0.02 39.87 -14.47
CA ALA A 39 0.04 39.48 -13.06
C ALA A 39 -0.15 37.98 -12.88
N ILE A 40 -1.10 37.36 -13.60
CA ILE A 40 -1.38 35.93 -13.55
C ILE A 40 -0.18 35.13 -14.10
N SER A 41 0.34 35.51 -15.25
CA SER A 41 1.47 34.83 -15.88
C SER A 41 2.74 34.96 -15.04
N PHE A 42 2.96 36.11 -14.37
CA PHE A 42 4.04 36.30 -13.40
C PHE A 42 3.95 35.30 -12.25
N TYR A 43 2.79 35.16 -11.63
CA TYR A 43 2.58 34.21 -10.54
C TYR A 43 2.74 32.76 -11.00
N LEU A 44 2.18 32.40 -12.15
CA LEU A 44 2.20 31.04 -12.67
C LEU A 44 3.61 30.59 -13.08
N TYR A 45 4.41 31.44 -13.71
CA TYR A 45 5.79 31.03 -14.05
C TYR A 45 6.63 30.83 -12.79
N GLN A 46 6.53 31.72 -11.80
CA GLN A 46 7.24 31.55 -10.53
C GLN A 46 6.83 30.26 -9.81
N LEU A 47 5.52 30.00 -9.70
CA LEU A 47 5.01 28.79 -9.08
C LEU A 47 5.54 27.53 -9.77
N ASN A 48 5.52 27.49 -11.11
CA ASN A 48 5.99 26.34 -11.86
C ASN A 48 7.49 26.12 -11.72
N PHE A 49 8.30 27.16 -11.72
CA PHE A 49 9.76 27.04 -11.48
C PHE A 49 10.07 26.57 -10.05
N ILE A 50 9.39 27.14 -9.05
CA ILE A 50 9.54 26.69 -7.65
C ILE A 50 9.14 25.23 -7.54
N LEU A 51 8.02 24.81 -8.14
CA LEU A 51 7.54 23.43 -8.12
C LEU A 51 8.52 22.48 -8.81
N ALA A 52 9.09 22.88 -9.94
CA ALA A 52 10.10 22.09 -10.66
C ALA A 52 11.37 21.90 -9.82
N ILE A 53 11.91 22.99 -9.23
CA ILE A 53 13.09 22.95 -8.38
C ILE A 53 12.84 22.04 -7.16
N PHE A 54 11.69 22.24 -6.49
CA PHE A 54 11.30 21.44 -5.32
C PHE A 54 11.20 19.96 -5.68
N ASN A 55 10.55 19.64 -6.79
CA ASN A 55 10.38 18.25 -7.23
C ASN A 55 11.67 17.60 -7.75
N LEU A 56 12.70 18.38 -8.12
CA LEU A 56 14.01 17.85 -8.52
C LEU A 56 14.93 17.53 -7.34
N ILE A 57 14.56 17.86 -6.11
CA ILE A 57 15.38 17.54 -4.92
C ILE A 57 15.57 16.02 -4.83
N PRO A 58 16.82 15.54 -4.68
CA PRO A 58 17.14 14.11 -4.70
C PRO A 58 16.78 13.42 -3.39
N GLY A 59 15.49 13.46 -3.00
CA GLY A 59 14.96 12.90 -1.75
C GLY A 59 13.53 12.40 -1.91
N TYR A 60 13.31 11.16 -1.50
CA TYR A 60 11.96 10.59 -1.47
C TYR A 60 11.09 11.31 -0.42
N PRO A 61 9.82 11.68 -0.68
CA PRO A 61 8.93 11.16 -1.72
C PRO A 61 8.84 12.00 -3.01
N LEU A 62 9.69 12.99 -3.21
CA LEU A 62 9.67 13.88 -4.36
C LEU A 62 10.06 13.14 -5.65
N ASP A 63 9.71 13.70 -6.81
CA ASP A 63 10.02 13.10 -8.11
C ASP A 63 11.55 12.98 -8.32
N GLY A 64 12.33 13.96 -7.89
CA GLY A 64 13.79 13.88 -7.88
C GLY A 64 14.32 12.74 -7.02
N GLY A 65 13.66 12.44 -5.91
CA GLY A 65 13.98 11.28 -5.08
C GLY A 65 13.67 9.94 -5.77
N ARG A 66 12.60 9.87 -6.54
CA ARG A 66 12.27 8.70 -7.39
C ARG A 66 13.27 8.54 -8.52
N ALA A 67 13.63 9.64 -9.19
CA ALA A 67 14.68 9.64 -10.22
C ALA A 67 16.03 9.19 -9.64
N PHE A 68 16.41 9.71 -8.48
CA PHE A 68 17.61 9.34 -7.76
C PHE A 68 17.60 7.86 -7.36
N ARG A 69 16.47 7.34 -6.84
CA ARG A 69 16.31 5.92 -6.56
C ARG A 69 16.50 5.06 -7.81
N ALA A 70 15.92 5.45 -8.95
CA ALA A 70 16.05 4.71 -10.19
C ALA A 70 17.52 4.63 -10.67
N ILE A 71 18.27 5.72 -10.54
CA ILE A 71 19.71 5.76 -10.85
C ILE A 71 20.50 4.87 -9.89
N LEU A 72 20.23 4.95 -8.59
CA LEU A 72 20.87 4.10 -7.58
C LEU A 72 20.54 2.62 -7.80
N TYR A 73 19.30 2.30 -8.18
CA TYR A 73 18.91 0.94 -8.48
C TYR A 73 19.60 0.40 -9.72
N TRP A 74 19.77 1.24 -10.73
CA TRP A 74 20.55 0.87 -11.91
C TRP A 74 22.01 0.55 -11.56
N TYR A 75 22.60 1.32 -10.63
CA TYR A 75 23.98 1.14 -10.18
C TYR A 75 24.16 -0.05 -9.24
N TYR A 76 23.36 -0.12 -8.16
CA TYR A 76 23.50 -1.15 -7.10
C TYR A 76 22.82 -2.46 -7.42
N LYS A 77 21.86 -2.51 -8.34
CA LYS A 77 21.01 -3.67 -8.64
C LYS A 77 20.20 -4.18 -7.42
N ASP A 78 20.10 -3.38 -6.38
CA ASP A 78 19.40 -3.63 -5.13
C ASP A 78 18.41 -2.50 -4.89
N LEU A 79 17.12 -2.80 -5.08
CA LEU A 79 16.03 -1.83 -4.92
C LEU A 79 15.88 -1.35 -3.48
N LYS A 80 16.11 -2.24 -2.51
CA LYS A 80 15.99 -1.92 -1.08
C LYS A 80 17.09 -0.93 -0.66
N LYS A 81 18.33 -1.21 -1.07
CA LYS A 81 19.48 -0.31 -0.83
C LYS A 81 19.27 1.04 -1.52
N ALA A 82 18.86 1.06 -2.78
CA ALA A 82 18.57 2.27 -3.53
C ALA A 82 17.46 3.10 -2.85
N THR A 83 16.37 2.45 -2.44
CA THR A 83 15.27 3.12 -1.73
C THR A 83 15.73 3.68 -0.38
N ARG A 84 16.53 2.92 0.38
CA ARG A 84 17.05 3.38 1.68
C ARG A 84 17.86 4.67 1.54
N ILE A 85 18.73 4.76 0.54
CA ILE A 85 19.55 5.95 0.28
C ILE A 85 18.66 7.13 -0.16
N ALA A 86 17.73 6.92 -1.08
CA ALA A 86 16.84 7.97 -1.56
C ALA A 86 15.93 8.50 -0.44
N VAL A 87 15.43 7.62 0.45
CA VAL A 87 14.65 7.99 1.63
C VAL A 87 15.51 8.75 2.65
N ALA A 88 16.77 8.35 2.85
CA ALA A 88 17.68 9.09 3.73
C ALA A 88 17.90 10.52 3.22
N GLY A 89 18.06 10.74 1.90
CA GLY A 89 18.09 12.04 1.28
C GLY A 89 16.82 12.86 1.54
N GLY A 90 15.65 12.24 1.40
CA GLY A 90 14.36 12.88 1.70
C GLY A 90 14.19 13.26 3.17
N LYS A 91 14.62 12.39 4.08
CA LYS A 91 14.62 12.69 5.53
C LYS A 91 15.56 13.82 5.89
N LEU A 92 16.75 13.87 5.27
CA LEU A 92 17.70 14.95 5.47
C LEU A 92 17.10 16.29 5.03
N PHE A 93 16.48 16.33 3.85
CA PHE A 93 15.81 17.53 3.35
C PHE A 93 14.62 17.92 4.24
N ALA A 94 13.79 16.98 4.67
CA ALA A 94 12.67 17.20 5.57
C ALA A 94 13.15 17.77 6.92
N SER A 95 14.22 17.22 7.49
CA SER A 95 14.83 17.73 8.71
C SER A 95 15.37 19.16 8.55
N PHE A 96 15.98 19.45 7.41
CA PHE A 96 16.42 20.81 7.07
C PHE A 96 15.24 21.79 7.07
N LEU A 97 14.10 21.44 6.47
CA LEU A 97 12.89 22.28 6.49
C LEU A 97 12.38 22.50 7.90
N ILE A 98 12.38 21.48 8.77
CA ILE A 98 11.96 21.60 10.16
C ILE A 98 12.86 22.59 10.90
N ILE A 99 14.18 22.45 10.76
CA ILE A 99 15.15 23.35 11.40
C ILE A 99 14.96 24.78 10.90
N LEU A 100 14.83 24.98 9.59
CA LEU A 100 14.55 26.27 8.99
C LEU A 100 13.24 26.88 9.54
N GLY A 101 12.21 26.06 9.71
CA GLY A 101 10.93 26.47 10.26
C GLY A 101 11.03 26.91 11.72
N VAL A 102 11.78 26.16 12.55
CA VAL A 102 12.04 26.54 13.94
C VAL A 102 12.79 27.88 14.02
N PHE A 103 13.82 28.04 13.19
CA PHE A 103 14.57 29.30 13.12
C PHE A 103 13.68 30.49 12.69
N ALA A 104 12.82 30.26 11.68
CA ALA A 104 11.88 31.29 11.21
C ALA A 104 10.86 31.67 12.31
N LEU A 105 10.38 30.74 13.13
CA LEU A 105 9.50 31.03 14.25
C LEU A 105 10.20 31.87 15.34
N ILE A 106 11.43 31.52 15.69
CA ILE A 106 12.23 32.26 16.66
C ILE A 106 12.47 33.69 16.15
N SER A 107 12.62 33.85 14.83
CA SER A 107 12.78 35.17 14.19
C SER A 107 11.47 35.95 14.03
N GLY A 108 10.34 35.44 14.56
CA GLY A 108 9.03 36.12 14.55
C GLY A 108 8.26 35.99 13.23
N THR A 109 8.68 35.13 12.30
CA THR A 109 7.98 34.92 11.02
C THR A 109 6.97 33.79 11.11
N GLY A 110 5.68 34.05 10.84
CA GLY A 110 4.60 33.05 10.84
C GLY A 110 4.78 31.91 9.80
N ALA A 111 5.62 32.13 8.79
CA ALA A 111 5.97 31.10 7.80
C ALA A 111 6.66 29.87 8.42
N GLY A 112 7.25 30.00 9.60
CA GLY A 112 7.96 28.92 10.28
C GLY A 112 7.08 27.70 10.55
N LEU A 113 5.81 27.88 10.93
CA LEU A 113 4.86 26.79 11.14
C LEU A 113 4.64 25.97 9.86
N TRP A 114 4.59 26.65 8.71
CA TRP A 114 4.42 25.96 7.42
C TRP A 114 5.61 25.09 7.06
N PHE A 115 6.84 25.58 7.28
CA PHE A 115 8.05 24.78 7.03
C PHE A 115 8.15 23.57 7.98
N ILE A 116 7.79 23.70 9.25
CA ILE A 116 7.76 22.59 10.22
C ILE A 116 6.73 21.54 9.78
N PHE A 117 5.51 21.99 9.41
CA PHE A 117 4.46 21.09 8.96
C PHE A 117 4.88 20.35 7.67
N LEU A 118 5.39 21.08 6.67
CA LEU A 118 5.82 20.49 5.41
C LEU A 118 6.98 19.50 5.61
N GLY A 119 7.97 19.86 6.42
CA GLY A 119 9.09 18.98 6.73
C GLY A 119 8.64 17.72 7.49
N GLY A 120 7.77 17.85 8.50
CA GLY A 120 7.19 16.72 9.22
C GLY A 120 6.40 15.79 8.32
N PHE A 121 5.59 16.34 7.43
CA PHE A 121 4.82 15.59 6.44
C PHE A 121 5.71 14.82 5.47
N LEU A 122 6.74 15.48 4.90
CA LEU A 122 7.70 14.83 4.01
C LEU A 122 8.48 13.71 4.73
N TYR A 123 8.90 13.95 5.96
CA TYR A 123 9.59 12.95 6.77
C TYR A 123 8.73 11.71 6.99
N PHE A 124 7.46 11.91 7.35
CA PHE A 124 6.50 10.83 7.55
C PHE A 124 6.28 10.02 6.29
N ILE A 125 6.02 10.67 5.14
CA ILE A 125 5.79 9.96 3.87
C ILE A 125 7.06 9.23 3.39
N ALA A 126 8.24 9.84 3.56
CA ALA A 126 9.51 9.18 3.22
C ALA A 126 9.69 7.88 4.01
N ASN A 127 9.37 7.88 5.31
CA ASN A 127 9.43 6.69 6.14
C ASN A 127 8.43 5.61 5.72
N ALA A 128 7.16 5.99 5.52
CA ALA A 128 6.11 5.08 5.08
C ALA A 128 6.44 4.41 3.74
N SER A 129 7.07 5.15 2.83
CA SER A 129 7.50 4.63 1.53
C SER A 129 8.60 3.58 1.65
N TYR A 130 9.54 3.76 2.55
CA TYR A 130 10.57 2.77 2.83
C TYR A 130 9.97 1.48 3.42
N GLU A 131 9.09 1.63 4.40
CA GLU A 131 8.39 0.49 5.02
C GLU A 131 7.61 -0.34 3.99
N GLN A 132 6.94 0.30 3.02
CA GLN A 132 6.24 -0.40 1.94
C GLN A 132 7.19 -1.23 1.06
N VAL A 133 8.38 -0.70 0.74
CA VAL A 133 9.36 -1.44 -0.07
C VAL A 133 9.93 -2.62 0.70
N VAL A 134 10.25 -2.45 1.98
CA VAL A 134 10.73 -3.54 2.85
C VAL A 134 9.66 -4.62 3.00
N LEU A 135 8.41 -4.22 3.26
CA LEU A 135 7.28 -5.14 3.37
C LEU A 135 7.11 -5.97 2.09
N LYS A 136 7.17 -5.32 0.93
CA LYS A 136 7.06 -5.98 -0.36
C LYS A 136 8.20 -6.97 -0.56
N ASP A 137 9.45 -6.55 -0.38
CA ASP A 137 10.65 -7.38 -0.53
C ASP A 137 10.60 -8.66 0.31
N VAL A 138 10.21 -8.52 1.59
CA VAL A 138 10.08 -9.68 2.48
C VAL A 138 8.95 -10.62 2.06
N LEU A 139 7.79 -10.07 1.71
CA LEU A 139 6.62 -10.89 1.37
C LEU A 139 6.68 -11.50 -0.04
N GLU A 140 7.46 -10.94 -0.97
CA GLU A 140 7.63 -11.52 -2.31
C GLU A 140 8.39 -12.85 -2.31
N ASP A 141 9.31 -13.04 -1.38
CA ASP A 141 10.08 -14.28 -1.26
C ASP A 141 9.28 -15.43 -0.64
N ILE A 142 8.25 -15.15 0.14
CA ILE A 142 7.45 -16.15 0.84
C ILE A 142 6.35 -16.68 -0.09
N LYS A 143 6.32 -17.98 -0.36
CA LYS A 143 5.29 -18.59 -1.20
C LYS A 143 4.01 -18.93 -0.42
N VAL A 144 2.86 -18.75 -1.08
CA VAL A 144 1.53 -19.10 -0.52
C VAL A 144 1.47 -20.54 -0.05
N LYS A 145 2.12 -21.49 -0.76
CA LYS A 145 2.20 -22.90 -0.37
C LYS A 145 2.78 -23.15 1.03
N GLU A 146 3.69 -22.27 1.52
CA GLU A 146 4.32 -22.39 2.84
C GLU A 146 3.40 -21.88 3.96
N LEU A 147 2.53 -20.93 3.61
CA LEU A 147 1.59 -20.31 4.53
C LEU A 147 0.22 -21.00 4.53
N MET A 148 -0.06 -21.81 3.51
CA MET A 148 -1.35 -22.43 3.31
C MET A 148 -1.66 -23.47 4.40
N GLN A 149 -2.85 -23.32 5.01
CA GLN A 149 -3.42 -24.31 5.91
C GLN A 149 -4.31 -25.26 5.08
N LYS A 150 -3.95 -26.55 5.06
CA LYS A 150 -4.65 -27.59 4.30
C LYS A 150 -5.81 -28.20 5.10
N LYS A 151 -5.73 -28.18 6.44
CA LYS A 151 -6.77 -28.67 7.33
C LYS A 151 -7.68 -27.51 7.72
N PHE A 152 -8.95 -27.58 7.43
CA PHE A 152 -9.98 -26.61 7.78
C PHE A 152 -11.29 -27.31 8.11
N VAL A 153 -12.07 -26.72 8.98
CA VAL A 153 -13.40 -27.23 9.33
C VAL A 153 -14.34 -27.01 8.16
N SER A 154 -14.96 -28.08 7.68
CA SER A 154 -15.95 -28.05 6.60
C SER A 154 -17.35 -28.27 7.14
N LEU A 155 -18.25 -27.32 6.85
CA LEU A 155 -19.62 -27.29 7.33
C LEU A 155 -20.60 -27.55 6.20
N SER A 156 -21.76 -28.15 6.52
CA SER A 156 -22.85 -28.35 5.56
C SER A 156 -23.51 -27.00 5.20
N PRO A 157 -23.78 -26.71 3.92
CA PRO A 157 -24.54 -25.54 3.50
C PRO A 157 -25.95 -25.44 4.07
N GLU A 158 -26.53 -26.59 4.37
CA GLU A 158 -27.90 -26.72 4.90
C GLU A 158 -27.96 -26.62 6.45
N MET A 159 -26.82 -26.51 7.12
CA MET A 159 -26.75 -26.31 8.56
C MET A 159 -27.35 -24.95 8.93
N GLU A 160 -28.21 -24.92 9.94
CA GLU A 160 -28.75 -23.71 10.53
C GLU A 160 -27.69 -22.99 11.34
N PHE A 161 -27.67 -21.66 11.27
CA PHE A 161 -26.68 -20.83 11.95
C PHE A 161 -26.76 -21.00 13.49
N SER A 162 -27.95 -21.16 14.04
CA SER A 162 -28.16 -21.44 15.47
C SER A 162 -27.45 -22.72 15.93
N LYS A 163 -27.50 -23.79 15.13
CA LYS A 163 -26.80 -25.06 15.41
C LYS A 163 -25.29 -24.89 15.27
N PHE A 164 -24.84 -24.10 14.31
CA PHE A 164 -23.44 -23.77 14.12
C PHE A 164 -22.87 -23.07 15.35
N ILE A 165 -23.51 -21.99 15.83
CA ILE A 165 -23.05 -21.26 17.02
C ILE A 165 -22.92 -22.18 18.22
N ARG A 166 -23.95 -22.95 18.55
CA ARG A 166 -23.92 -23.86 19.71
C ARG A 166 -22.76 -24.86 19.66
N LYS A 167 -22.38 -25.30 18.44
CA LYS A 167 -21.35 -26.33 18.26
C LYS A 167 -19.95 -25.76 18.21
N TYR A 168 -19.76 -24.54 17.68
CA TYR A 168 -18.46 -23.96 17.35
C TYR A 168 -18.14 -22.67 18.10
N VAL A 169 -18.94 -22.26 19.08
CA VAL A 169 -18.74 -21.04 19.88
C VAL A 169 -17.40 -20.99 20.60
N ASN A 170 -16.83 -22.14 20.95
CA ASN A 170 -15.52 -22.26 21.62
C ASN A 170 -14.37 -22.57 20.64
N ASN A 171 -14.58 -22.40 19.34
CA ASN A 171 -13.52 -22.60 18.36
C ASN A 171 -12.77 -21.29 18.13
N ASP A 172 -11.45 -21.35 18.06
CA ASP A 172 -10.57 -20.19 17.83
C ASP A 172 -10.54 -19.72 16.36
N GLU A 173 -11.30 -20.37 15.47
CA GLU A 173 -11.34 -20.03 14.05
C GLU A 173 -12.42 -18.97 13.76
N ASP A 174 -12.05 -17.88 13.11
CA ASP A 174 -12.98 -16.81 12.69
C ASP A 174 -13.64 -17.09 11.33
N VAL A 175 -13.10 -18.02 10.53
CA VAL A 175 -13.56 -18.34 9.18
C VAL A 175 -13.69 -19.85 8.99
N PHE A 176 -14.85 -20.27 8.48
CA PHE A 176 -15.17 -21.66 8.22
C PHE A 176 -15.46 -21.90 6.74
N VAL A 177 -15.12 -23.09 6.26
CA VAL A 177 -15.48 -23.51 4.90
C VAL A 177 -16.87 -24.12 4.91
N VAL A 178 -17.77 -23.59 4.08
CA VAL A 178 -19.09 -24.17 3.85
C VAL A 178 -19.05 -24.91 2.51
N LYS A 179 -19.14 -26.24 2.54
CA LYS A 179 -18.98 -27.08 1.35
C LYS A 179 -20.07 -28.13 1.23
N GLY A 180 -20.72 -28.18 0.07
CA GLY A 180 -21.70 -29.18 -0.33
C GLY A 180 -21.49 -29.64 -1.77
N LYS A 181 -22.42 -30.41 -2.31
CA LYS A 181 -22.34 -30.94 -3.70
C LYS A 181 -22.29 -29.83 -4.76
N SER A 182 -23.09 -28.78 -4.60
CA SER A 182 -23.22 -27.67 -5.57
C SER A 182 -22.77 -26.30 -5.04
N PHE A 183 -22.25 -26.24 -3.81
CA PHE A 183 -21.87 -24.98 -3.17
C PHE A 183 -20.56 -25.12 -2.43
N THR A 184 -19.67 -24.16 -2.62
CA THR A 184 -18.47 -23.95 -1.80
C THR A 184 -18.35 -22.46 -1.53
N GLY A 185 -18.19 -22.10 -0.24
CA GLY A 185 -18.05 -20.72 0.20
C GLY A 185 -17.31 -20.61 1.52
N LEU A 186 -17.07 -19.38 1.96
CA LEU A 186 -16.49 -19.06 3.26
C LEU A 186 -17.51 -18.36 4.14
N LEU A 187 -17.63 -18.81 5.37
CA LEU A 187 -18.37 -18.17 6.43
C LEU A 187 -17.39 -17.38 7.30
N ASP A 188 -17.52 -16.06 7.28
CA ASP A 188 -16.71 -15.14 8.08
C ASP A 188 -17.55 -14.60 9.23
N LEU A 189 -17.15 -14.88 10.48
CA LEU A 189 -17.91 -14.52 11.66
C LEU A 189 -17.96 -13.00 11.90
N GLU A 190 -16.95 -12.25 11.52
CA GLU A 190 -16.97 -10.77 11.64
C GLU A 190 -18.07 -10.16 10.76
N ARG A 191 -18.31 -10.73 9.59
CA ARG A 191 -19.39 -10.28 8.68
C ARG A 191 -20.76 -10.70 9.17
N VAL A 192 -20.87 -11.91 9.70
CA VAL A 192 -22.14 -12.45 10.21
C VAL A 192 -22.59 -11.73 11.47
N GLY A 193 -21.67 -11.31 12.33
CA GLY A 193 -21.96 -10.52 13.54
C GLY A 193 -22.67 -9.19 13.28
N ARG A 194 -22.66 -8.71 12.02
CA ARG A 194 -23.38 -7.50 11.59
C ARG A 194 -24.82 -7.76 11.16
N LEU A 195 -25.29 -9.02 11.15
CA LEU A 195 -26.66 -9.36 10.80
C LEU A 195 -27.61 -9.07 11.97
N PRO A 196 -28.85 -8.58 11.73
CA PRO A 196 -29.85 -8.36 12.77
C PRO A 196 -30.15 -9.65 13.52
N GLY A 197 -30.18 -9.62 14.87
CA GLY A 197 -30.32 -10.80 15.73
C GLY A 197 -31.53 -11.70 15.43
N LYS A 198 -32.66 -11.13 15.01
CA LYS A 198 -33.88 -11.88 14.62
C LYS A 198 -33.70 -12.75 13.36
N MET A 199 -32.72 -12.47 12.50
CA MET A 199 -32.46 -13.29 11.31
C MET A 199 -31.52 -14.47 11.59
N GLN A 200 -30.81 -14.46 12.71
CA GLN A 200 -29.76 -15.45 13.00
C GLN A 200 -30.30 -16.86 13.29
N ASP A 201 -31.53 -17.00 13.79
CA ASP A 201 -32.07 -18.30 14.28
C ASP A 201 -32.50 -19.25 13.17
N VAL A 202 -32.88 -18.76 11.99
CA VAL A 202 -33.52 -19.56 10.91
C VAL A 202 -32.65 -19.64 9.65
N VAL A 203 -31.57 -18.86 9.57
CA VAL A 203 -30.76 -18.74 8.35
C VAL A 203 -29.83 -19.94 8.20
N LYS A 204 -29.79 -20.52 7.00
CA LYS A 204 -28.82 -21.56 6.62
C LYS A 204 -27.46 -20.98 6.31
N LEU A 205 -26.37 -21.70 6.60
CA LEU A 205 -25.00 -21.25 6.36
C LEU A 205 -24.74 -20.83 4.89
N LYS A 206 -25.38 -21.50 3.93
CA LYS A 206 -25.31 -21.14 2.50
C LYS A 206 -25.72 -19.69 2.21
N GLN A 207 -26.71 -19.16 2.93
CA GLN A 207 -27.29 -17.83 2.70
C GLN A 207 -26.39 -16.70 3.21
N ILE A 208 -25.58 -16.98 4.22
CA ILE A 208 -24.70 -16.02 4.89
C ILE A 208 -23.22 -16.21 4.56
N SER A 209 -22.89 -17.28 3.83
CA SER A 209 -21.53 -17.56 3.36
C SER A 209 -21.26 -16.87 2.03
N MET A 210 -20.05 -16.37 1.86
CA MET A 210 -19.59 -15.79 0.61
C MET A 210 -19.22 -16.92 -0.36
N PRO A 211 -19.86 -17.04 -1.54
CA PRO A 211 -19.53 -18.06 -2.53
C PRO A 211 -18.08 -17.92 -3.02
N LEU A 212 -17.41 -19.06 -3.23
CA LEU A 212 -15.99 -19.07 -3.61
C LEU A 212 -15.68 -18.28 -4.90
N HIS A 213 -16.60 -18.26 -5.87
CA HIS A 213 -16.44 -17.52 -7.11
C HIS A 213 -16.50 -15.99 -6.97
N GLN A 214 -17.02 -15.48 -5.84
CA GLN A 214 -17.04 -14.05 -5.53
C GLN A 214 -15.77 -13.59 -4.79
N ILE A 215 -14.94 -14.54 -4.35
CA ILE A 215 -13.71 -14.23 -3.59
C ILE A 215 -12.52 -14.28 -4.55
N LYS A 216 -11.73 -13.22 -4.57
CA LYS A 216 -10.44 -13.21 -5.29
C LYS A 216 -9.47 -14.20 -4.63
N SER A 217 -9.49 -15.42 -5.09
CA SER A 217 -8.69 -16.53 -4.56
C SER A 217 -7.20 -16.39 -4.89
N LEU A 218 -6.37 -17.16 -4.18
CA LEU A 218 -4.94 -17.31 -4.39
C LEU A 218 -4.64 -18.58 -5.18
N LYS A 219 -3.48 -18.59 -5.86
CA LYS A 219 -2.86 -19.79 -6.42
C LYS A 219 -1.70 -20.24 -5.51
N MET A 220 -1.28 -21.50 -5.63
CA MET A 220 -0.15 -22.03 -4.84
C MET A 220 1.16 -21.29 -5.12
N GLU A 221 1.37 -20.87 -6.36
CA GLU A 221 2.59 -20.17 -6.83
C GLU A 221 2.60 -18.69 -6.47
N ASP A 222 1.46 -18.11 -6.07
CA ASP A 222 1.40 -16.74 -5.61
C ASP A 222 2.33 -16.57 -4.38
N ASN A 223 2.83 -15.35 -4.21
CA ASN A 223 3.61 -14.99 -3.02
C ASN A 223 2.74 -14.31 -1.94
N ALA A 224 3.32 -14.17 -0.74
CA ALA A 224 2.61 -13.57 0.39
C ALA A 224 2.24 -12.09 0.15
N TYR A 225 2.97 -11.36 -0.72
CA TYR A 225 2.61 -9.99 -1.08
C TYR A 225 1.32 -9.92 -1.89
N VAL A 226 1.13 -10.84 -2.85
CA VAL A 226 -0.14 -10.97 -3.58
C VAL A 226 -1.28 -11.31 -2.64
N ALA A 227 -1.05 -12.22 -1.68
CA ALA A 227 -2.02 -12.55 -0.65
C ALA A 227 -2.36 -11.32 0.21
N PHE A 228 -1.37 -10.58 0.65
CA PHE A 228 -1.55 -9.36 1.45
C PHE A 228 -2.42 -8.32 0.75
N ARG A 229 -2.21 -8.09 -0.54
CA ARG A 229 -3.06 -7.20 -1.35
C ARG A 229 -4.51 -7.70 -1.44
N LYS A 230 -4.69 -9.02 -1.70
CA LYS A 230 -6.03 -9.61 -1.82
C LYS A 230 -6.84 -9.56 -0.53
N PHE A 231 -6.20 -9.52 0.66
CA PHE A 231 -6.92 -9.27 1.92
C PHE A 231 -7.63 -7.91 1.92
N ALA A 232 -6.93 -6.86 1.48
CA ALA A 232 -7.52 -5.53 1.39
C ALA A 232 -8.66 -5.47 0.36
N GLU A 233 -8.49 -6.16 -0.78
CA GLU A 233 -9.48 -6.19 -1.88
C GLU A 233 -10.74 -6.96 -1.51
N ASN A 234 -10.62 -8.06 -0.77
CA ASN A 234 -11.75 -8.90 -0.37
C ASN A 234 -12.42 -8.42 0.94
N GLY A 235 -11.70 -7.66 1.78
CA GLY A 235 -12.13 -7.32 3.13
C GLY A 235 -12.31 -8.54 4.04
N LEU A 236 -11.51 -9.60 3.81
CA LEU A 236 -11.54 -10.86 4.57
C LEU A 236 -10.20 -11.03 5.32
N ASN A 237 -10.24 -11.74 6.44
CA ASN A 237 -9.03 -12.12 7.19
C ASN A 237 -8.44 -13.47 6.74
N VAL A 238 -9.19 -14.22 5.92
CA VAL A 238 -8.75 -15.49 5.33
C VAL A 238 -9.12 -15.53 3.87
N ILE A 239 -8.16 -15.95 3.03
CA ILE A 239 -8.34 -16.08 1.57
C ILE A 239 -8.19 -17.52 1.15
N PRO A 240 -9.09 -18.04 0.29
CA PRO A 240 -9.01 -19.38 -0.24
C PRO A 240 -7.88 -19.52 -1.26
N VAL A 241 -7.17 -20.64 -1.20
CA VAL A 241 -6.24 -21.07 -2.25
C VAL A 241 -6.98 -22.06 -3.15
N VAL A 242 -7.03 -21.76 -4.44
CA VAL A 242 -7.81 -22.53 -5.41
C VAL A 242 -6.90 -23.04 -6.52
N GLU A 243 -7.02 -24.33 -6.83
CA GLU A 243 -6.36 -24.97 -7.96
C GLU A 243 -7.38 -25.73 -8.80
N LYS A 244 -7.36 -25.49 -10.11
CA LYS A 244 -8.32 -26.10 -11.06
C LYS A 244 -9.79 -26.02 -10.61
N GLY A 245 -10.16 -24.86 -10.03
CA GLY A 245 -11.52 -24.60 -9.54
C GLY A 245 -11.86 -25.27 -8.20
N LYS A 246 -10.93 -25.98 -7.56
CA LYS A 246 -11.14 -26.65 -6.28
C LYS A 246 -10.41 -25.91 -5.15
N LEU A 247 -11.07 -25.76 -4.01
CA LEU A 247 -10.43 -25.25 -2.79
C LEU A 247 -9.43 -26.28 -2.27
N ILE A 248 -8.15 -25.89 -2.17
CA ILE A 248 -7.07 -26.76 -1.69
C ILE A 248 -6.50 -26.32 -0.35
N GLY A 249 -6.78 -25.10 0.09
CA GLY A 249 -6.32 -24.58 1.37
C GLY A 249 -6.79 -23.17 1.64
N LEU A 250 -6.41 -22.66 2.79
CA LEU A 250 -6.71 -21.32 3.28
C LEU A 250 -5.42 -20.61 3.71
N VAL A 251 -5.33 -19.31 3.47
CA VAL A 251 -4.25 -18.47 4.01
C VAL A 251 -4.88 -17.40 4.90
N SER A 252 -4.44 -17.30 6.14
CA SER A 252 -4.91 -16.26 7.07
C SER A 252 -3.95 -15.08 7.10
N ARG A 253 -4.52 -13.87 7.25
CA ARG A 253 -3.77 -12.62 7.44
C ARG A 253 -2.85 -12.72 8.67
N LYS A 254 -3.33 -13.31 9.76
CA LYS A 254 -2.56 -13.52 11.00
C LYS A 254 -1.27 -14.32 10.73
N LYS A 255 -1.35 -15.37 9.91
CA LYS A 255 -0.18 -16.22 9.60
C LYS A 255 0.85 -15.48 8.75
N ILE A 256 0.41 -14.66 7.77
CA ILE A 256 1.33 -13.80 6.99
C ILE A 256 2.02 -12.79 7.91
N MET A 257 1.25 -12.09 8.76
CA MET A 257 1.83 -11.10 9.68
C MET A 257 2.80 -11.74 10.68
N HIS A 258 2.47 -12.93 11.19
CA HIS A 258 3.39 -13.67 12.06
C HIS A 258 4.69 -14.02 11.33
N ARG A 259 4.61 -14.56 10.11
CA ARG A 259 5.80 -14.89 9.30
C ARG A 259 6.62 -13.63 8.98
N LEU A 260 5.96 -12.52 8.61
CA LEU A 260 6.62 -11.24 8.36
C LEU A 260 7.44 -10.76 9.56
N VAL A 261 6.85 -10.81 10.77
CA VAL A 261 7.55 -10.41 12.01
C VAL A 261 8.79 -11.27 12.26
N TRP A 262 8.69 -12.57 12.01
CA TRP A 262 9.82 -13.48 12.13
C TRP A 262 10.95 -13.17 11.15
N GLU A 263 10.63 -12.98 9.86
CA GLU A 263 11.60 -12.61 8.83
C GLU A 263 12.27 -11.26 9.11
N MET A 264 11.51 -10.29 9.63
CA MET A 264 12.06 -8.98 10.00
C MET A 264 12.98 -9.03 11.22
N LYS A 265 12.71 -9.92 12.20
CA LYS A 265 13.49 -10.02 13.44
C LYS A 265 14.73 -10.92 13.31
N PHE A 266 14.62 -12.02 12.59
CA PHE A 266 15.63 -13.07 12.56
C PHE A 266 16.32 -13.24 11.20
N GLY A 267 15.94 -12.43 10.20
CA GLY A 267 16.41 -12.54 8.82
C GLY A 267 15.69 -13.64 8.05
N LYS A 268 16.06 -13.78 6.76
CA LYS A 268 15.47 -14.83 5.91
C LYS A 268 15.79 -16.19 6.54
N LEU A 269 14.75 -16.90 6.94
CA LEU A 269 14.86 -18.30 7.30
C LEU A 269 15.00 -19.07 5.99
N ASP A 270 16.25 -19.34 5.60
CA ASP A 270 16.56 -20.24 4.49
C ASP A 270 15.96 -21.61 4.84
N GLY A 271 14.92 -21.99 4.08
CA GLY A 271 14.25 -23.27 4.15
C GLY A 271 14.60 -24.12 2.96
#